data_47abfdd8c2c3c557ef48e8bda44fab0a
#
_entry.id   47abfdd8c2c3c557ef48e8bda44fab0a
#
_cell.length_a   1.000
_cell.length_b   1.000
_cell.length_c   1.000
_cell.angle_alpha   90.00
_cell.angle_beta   90.00
_cell.angle_gamma   90.00
#
_symmetry.space_group_name_H-M   'P 1'
#
loop_
_entity.id
_entity.type
_entity.pdbx_description
1 polymer ?
#
loop_
_entity_poly.entity_id
_entity_poly.type
_entity_poly.pdbx_seq_one_letter_code
_entity_poly.pdbx_strand_id
1 'polypeptide(L)'
;MARLYDELADRRISFRPPVYLSDQWGCPDGTPLIGVPFYLADGRLERIEAEYAGAVESDEEAMRYLRHEAGHAINYAFRLHERPDFAEQFGDYALPYVDRYAANPFSRAYVRHILGWYAQKHPDEDFAETFAVWLTPTVDWRTEYAGWDAMQKLEWMDRVMGEVSGLTPDVPAPTDDDLPVTAMHWTVGEHYADEDDAFPLGDARQFDGDLLRIFVRASDAPQGETAARYLAAHEGELVNRLAYWTGESPGIVRMLLRALRDRAGEHDLRVAGLEAATLIELTAFGTAVMMHWRYTRAFRSTHHEASP
;
A
#
# COMPACT_ATOMS: atom_id res chain seq x y z
N MET A 1 17.93 -2.27 3.96
CA MET A 1 18.84 -1.30 3.28
C MET A 1 19.89 -1.97 2.40
N ALA A 2 20.71 -2.92 2.89
CA ALA A 2 21.76 -3.55 2.06
C ALA A 2 21.22 -4.05 0.72
N ARG A 3 20.11 -4.77 0.74
CA ARG A 3 19.42 -5.28 -0.48
C ARG A 3 19.06 -4.17 -1.48
N LEU A 4 18.52 -3.03 -1.03
CA LEU A 4 18.25 -1.90 -1.93
C LEU A 4 19.52 -1.37 -2.60
N TYR A 5 20.59 -1.20 -1.84
CA TYR A 5 21.84 -0.70 -2.38
C TYR A 5 22.53 -1.70 -3.35
N ASP A 6 22.36 -3.00 -3.12
CA ASP A 6 22.81 -4.03 -4.04
C ASP A 6 22.00 -3.98 -5.35
N GLU A 7 20.68 -3.84 -5.27
CA GLU A 7 19.80 -3.69 -6.45
C GLU A 7 20.14 -2.43 -7.26
N LEU A 8 20.41 -1.29 -6.60
CA LEU A 8 20.88 -0.07 -7.26
C LEU A 8 22.23 -0.29 -7.95
N ALA A 9 23.17 -0.95 -7.25
CA ALA A 9 24.50 -1.24 -7.80
C ALA A 9 24.42 -2.17 -9.02
N ASP A 10 23.55 -3.18 -9.03
CA ASP A 10 23.30 -4.06 -10.17
C ASP A 10 22.80 -3.28 -11.39
N ARG A 11 22.07 -2.19 -11.17
CA ARG A 11 21.65 -1.23 -12.20
C ARG A 11 22.70 -0.13 -12.47
N ARG A 12 23.88 -0.22 -11.89
CA ARG A 12 24.99 0.74 -12.00
C ARG A 12 24.67 2.13 -11.47
N ILE A 13 23.71 2.25 -10.57
CA ILE A 13 23.43 3.49 -9.85
C ILE A 13 24.33 3.53 -8.63
N SER A 14 25.26 4.48 -8.61
CA SER A 14 26.24 4.64 -7.51
C SER A 14 25.70 5.43 -6.34
N PHE A 15 24.67 6.23 -6.55
CA PHE A 15 24.01 6.99 -5.48
C PHE A 15 23.28 6.04 -4.54
N ARG A 16 23.50 6.24 -3.24
CA ARG A 16 22.86 5.50 -2.15
C ARG A 16 22.09 6.49 -1.30
N PRO A 17 20.77 6.60 -1.50
CA PRO A 17 19.98 7.50 -0.68
C PRO A 17 20.20 7.23 0.81
N PRO A 18 20.56 8.22 1.62
CA PRO A 18 20.62 8.05 3.06
C PRO A 18 19.22 7.79 3.61
N VAL A 19 19.15 7.20 4.80
CA VAL A 19 17.89 6.89 5.47
C VAL A 19 17.92 7.36 6.90
N TYR A 20 16.75 7.70 7.43
CA TYR A 20 16.54 8.04 8.84
C TYR A 20 15.25 7.38 9.35
N LEU A 21 15.10 7.31 10.66
CA LEU A 21 13.87 6.82 11.27
C LEU A 21 12.86 7.97 11.38
N SER A 22 11.69 7.75 10.81
CA SER A 22 10.55 8.66 10.77
C SER A 22 9.30 7.97 11.36
N ASP A 23 8.18 8.66 11.39
CA ASP A 23 6.88 8.10 11.77
C ASP A 23 6.28 7.21 10.67
N GLN A 24 6.62 7.46 9.43
CA GLN A 24 6.07 6.76 8.27
C GLN A 24 7.10 6.62 7.14
N TRP A 25 6.76 5.83 6.11
CA TRP A 25 7.48 5.83 4.84
C TRP A 25 7.35 7.17 4.15
N GLY A 26 8.44 7.68 3.58
CA GLY A 26 8.40 8.90 2.81
C GLY A 26 9.77 9.37 2.34
N CYS A 27 9.74 10.23 1.33
CA CYS A 27 10.89 10.98 0.86
C CYS A 27 10.49 12.47 0.87
N PRO A 28 11.08 13.31 1.72
CA PRO A 28 10.71 14.71 1.79
C PRO A 28 10.88 15.40 0.45
N ASP A 29 9.91 16.24 0.08
CA ASP A 29 9.87 16.89 -1.24
C ASP A 29 11.19 17.62 -1.56
N GLY A 30 11.70 17.36 -2.75
CA GLY A 30 12.96 17.91 -3.24
C GLY A 30 14.23 17.43 -2.50
N THR A 31 14.12 16.50 -1.57
CA THR A 31 15.23 16.07 -0.70
C THR A 31 15.56 14.61 -0.93
N PRO A 32 16.78 14.23 -1.36
CA PRO A 32 17.13 12.85 -1.65
C PRO A 32 17.46 12.04 -0.37
N LEU A 33 16.46 11.88 0.51
CA LEU A 33 16.54 11.27 1.83
C LEU A 33 15.29 10.41 2.09
N ILE A 34 15.47 9.19 2.59
CA ILE A 34 14.36 8.26 2.83
C ILE A 34 14.02 8.17 4.30
N GLY A 35 12.79 8.50 4.68
CA GLY A 35 12.20 8.20 5.97
C GLY A 35 11.71 6.75 6.02
N VAL A 36 12.09 6.04 7.07
CA VAL A 36 11.69 4.66 7.33
C VAL A 36 10.93 4.62 8.65
N PRO A 37 9.77 3.97 8.74
CA PRO A 37 8.99 3.92 9.97
C PRO A 37 9.82 3.40 11.15
N PHE A 38 9.72 4.10 12.27
CA PHE A 38 10.51 3.83 13.48
C PHE A 38 10.25 2.44 14.06
N TYR A 39 9.05 1.90 13.87
CA TYR A 39 8.68 0.58 14.40
C TYR A 39 9.49 -0.56 13.75
N LEU A 40 9.99 -0.39 12.52
CA LEU A 40 10.85 -1.37 11.85
C LEU A 40 12.27 -1.47 12.45
N ALA A 41 12.61 -0.60 13.41
CA ALA A 41 13.93 -0.60 14.02
C ALA A 41 14.05 -1.52 15.25
N ASP A 42 12.93 -1.94 15.86
CA ASP A 42 12.93 -2.74 17.10
C ASP A 42 11.73 -3.70 17.12
N GLY A 43 11.97 -4.99 17.29
CA GLY A 43 10.92 -6.01 17.31
C GLY A 43 9.88 -5.87 18.43
N ARG A 44 10.06 -4.97 19.41
CA ARG A 44 9.03 -4.61 20.37
C ARG A 44 8.06 -3.60 19.77
N LEU A 45 8.58 -2.66 19.00
CA LEU A 45 7.78 -1.67 18.26
C LEU A 45 7.00 -2.34 17.13
N GLU A 46 7.63 -3.29 16.40
CA GLU A 46 6.93 -4.11 15.40
C GLU A 46 5.73 -4.85 16.00
N ARG A 47 5.86 -5.38 17.24
CA ARG A 47 4.73 -6.03 17.92
C ARG A 47 3.62 -5.05 18.29
N ILE A 48 3.97 -3.83 18.70
CA ILE A 48 2.98 -2.77 18.99
C ILE A 48 2.27 -2.40 17.68
N GLU A 49 3.02 -2.16 16.60
CA GLU A 49 2.46 -1.88 15.27
C GLU A 49 1.51 -3.01 14.83
N ALA A 50 1.92 -4.28 14.94
CA ALA A 50 1.08 -5.42 14.60
C ALA A 50 -0.20 -5.48 15.43
N GLU A 51 -0.17 -5.04 16.69
CA GLU A 51 -1.31 -5.00 17.59
C GLU A 51 -2.30 -3.88 17.20
N TYR A 52 -1.79 -2.69 16.85
CA TYR A 52 -2.61 -1.53 16.50
C TYR A 52 -2.99 -1.51 15.02
N ALA A 53 -2.06 -1.60 14.09
CA ALA A 53 -2.32 -1.61 12.66
C ALA A 53 -2.74 -2.98 12.11
N GLY A 54 -2.61 -4.08 12.89
CA GLY A 54 -3.01 -5.43 12.59
C GLY A 54 -2.00 -6.26 11.83
N ALA A 55 -1.01 -5.65 11.26
CA ALA A 55 0.13 -6.32 10.65
C ALA A 55 1.29 -5.34 10.55
N VAL A 56 2.49 -5.87 10.46
CA VAL A 56 3.70 -5.15 10.07
C VAL A 56 4.07 -5.60 8.67
N GLU A 57 4.68 -4.74 7.89
CA GLU A 57 5.15 -5.08 6.57
C GLU A 57 6.11 -6.26 6.60
N SER A 58 5.86 -7.23 5.73
CA SER A 58 6.84 -8.27 5.44
C SER A 58 8.09 -7.68 4.78
N ASP A 59 9.20 -8.41 4.79
CA ASP A 59 10.44 -8.00 4.12
C ASP A 59 10.22 -7.60 2.65
N GLU A 60 9.31 -8.26 1.95
CA GLU A 60 8.99 -7.94 0.56
C GLU A 60 8.12 -6.67 0.42
N GLU A 61 7.22 -6.42 1.36
CA GLU A 61 6.44 -5.19 1.42
C GLU A 61 7.33 -4.00 1.78
N ALA A 62 8.18 -4.13 2.79
CA ALA A 62 9.18 -3.12 3.13
C ALA A 62 10.12 -2.80 1.95
N MET A 63 10.56 -3.82 1.21
CA MET A 63 11.35 -3.61 -0.01
C MET A 63 10.55 -2.94 -1.13
N ARG A 64 9.23 -3.15 -1.20
CA ARG A 64 8.36 -2.45 -2.14
C ARG A 64 8.35 -0.96 -1.87
N TYR A 65 8.13 -0.56 -0.62
CA TYR A 65 8.19 0.84 -0.20
C TYR A 65 9.60 1.42 -0.39
N LEU A 66 10.64 0.72 0.03
CA LEU A 66 12.02 1.18 -0.13
C LEU A 66 12.41 1.47 -1.58
N ARG A 67 11.95 0.65 -2.55
CA ARG A 67 12.20 0.93 -3.97
C ARG A 67 11.44 2.15 -4.45
N HIS A 68 10.21 2.34 -3.96
CA HIS A 68 9.39 3.50 -4.28
C HIS A 68 10.04 4.79 -3.75
N GLU A 69 10.38 4.84 -2.47
CA GLU A 69 11.06 5.99 -1.86
C GLU A 69 12.44 6.26 -2.50
N ALA A 70 13.14 5.20 -2.92
CA ALA A 70 14.37 5.38 -3.69
C ALA A 70 14.10 6.03 -5.05
N GLY A 71 12.94 5.81 -5.67
CA GLY A 71 12.51 6.50 -6.87
C GLY A 71 12.43 8.00 -6.66
N HIS A 72 11.76 8.47 -5.62
CA HIS A 72 11.72 9.88 -5.24
C HIS A 72 13.13 10.44 -4.98
N ALA A 73 13.91 9.74 -4.15
CA ALA A 73 15.25 10.18 -3.81
C ALA A 73 16.17 10.29 -5.05
N ILE A 74 16.07 9.39 -6.01
CA ILE A 74 16.77 9.45 -7.30
C ILE A 74 16.25 10.62 -8.14
N ASN A 75 14.93 10.81 -8.23
CA ASN A 75 14.34 11.94 -8.94
C ASN A 75 14.93 13.26 -8.44
N TYR A 76 14.94 13.46 -7.12
CA TYR A 76 15.45 14.69 -6.51
C TYR A 76 16.96 14.82 -6.62
N ALA A 77 17.72 13.73 -6.38
CA ALA A 77 19.17 13.73 -6.46
C ALA A 77 19.69 14.18 -7.82
N PHE A 78 19.04 13.78 -8.89
CA PHE A 78 19.44 14.08 -10.27
C PHE A 78 18.50 15.06 -10.99
N ARG A 79 17.56 15.69 -10.27
CA ARG A 79 16.59 16.65 -10.80
C ARG A 79 15.87 16.15 -12.06
N LEU A 80 15.48 14.88 -12.07
CA LEU A 80 14.93 14.27 -13.28
C LEU A 80 13.57 14.86 -13.66
N HIS A 81 12.78 15.33 -12.67
CA HIS A 81 11.52 16.05 -12.89
C HIS A 81 11.69 17.39 -13.64
N GLU A 82 12.90 17.96 -13.66
CA GLU A 82 13.20 19.20 -14.40
C GLU A 82 13.58 18.93 -15.88
N ARG A 83 13.69 17.65 -16.28
CA ARG A 83 14.03 17.29 -17.66
C ARG A 83 12.90 17.68 -18.62
N PRO A 84 13.23 18.18 -19.82
CA PRO A 84 12.21 18.57 -20.80
C PRO A 84 11.28 17.42 -21.21
N ASP A 85 11.81 16.19 -21.23
CA ASP A 85 11.07 14.99 -21.63
C ASP A 85 10.31 14.30 -20.47
N PHE A 86 10.44 14.81 -19.24
CA PHE A 86 9.72 14.26 -18.07
C PHE A 86 8.21 14.44 -18.19
N ALA A 87 7.76 15.65 -18.50
CA ALA A 87 6.34 15.97 -18.60
C ALA A 87 5.63 15.20 -19.73
N GLU A 88 6.35 14.81 -20.78
CA GLU A 88 5.81 13.99 -21.86
C GLU A 88 5.46 12.58 -21.39
N GLN A 89 6.20 12.05 -20.39
CA GLN A 89 6.03 10.71 -19.86
C GLN A 89 5.07 10.67 -18.65
N PHE A 90 5.25 11.57 -17.70
CA PHE A 90 4.61 11.52 -16.39
C PHE A 90 3.56 12.60 -16.18
N GLY A 91 3.55 13.64 -17.02
CA GLY A 91 2.66 14.79 -16.87
C GLY A 91 3.32 16.00 -16.18
N ASP A 92 2.50 17.00 -15.92
CA ASP A 92 2.96 18.25 -15.32
C ASP A 92 3.29 18.05 -13.83
N TYR A 93 4.58 18.14 -13.49
CA TYR A 93 5.06 18.01 -12.11
C TYR A 93 4.53 19.09 -11.16
N ALA A 94 4.11 20.26 -11.70
CA ALA A 94 3.58 21.37 -10.90
C ALA A 94 2.10 21.19 -10.50
N LEU A 95 1.47 20.06 -10.85
CA LEU A 95 0.12 19.75 -10.39
C LEU A 95 0.05 19.74 -8.86
N PRO A 96 -1.06 20.18 -8.25
CA PRO A 96 -1.22 20.10 -6.81
C PRO A 96 -1.18 18.64 -6.34
N TYR A 97 -0.35 18.35 -5.35
CA TYR A 97 -0.36 17.07 -4.68
C TYR A 97 -1.62 16.95 -3.80
N VAL A 98 -2.46 15.97 -4.08
CA VAL A 98 -3.74 15.78 -3.37
C VAL A 98 -3.77 14.45 -2.65
N ASP A 99 -4.34 14.42 -1.45
CA ASP A 99 -4.48 13.19 -0.67
C ASP A 99 -5.48 12.21 -1.28
N ARG A 100 -6.44 12.73 -2.03
CA ARG A 100 -7.51 11.94 -2.64
C ARG A 100 -7.50 12.06 -4.15
N TYR A 101 -7.43 10.95 -4.83
CA TYR A 101 -7.47 10.85 -6.28
C TYR A 101 -8.45 9.76 -6.74
N ALA A 102 -8.98 9.93 -7.95
CA ALA A 102 -9.89 8.97 -8.56
C ALA A 102 -9.11 8.09 -9.54
N ALA A 103 -8.59 6.96 -9.05
CA ALA A 103 -7.85 6.04 -9.90
C ALA A 103 -8.78 5.25 -10.84
N ASN A 104 -8.33 5.02 -12.08
CA ASN A 104 -8.94 4.11 -13.02
C ASN A 104 -8.26 2.74 -12.91
N PRO A 105 -8.93 1.68 -12.39
CA PRO A 105 -8.33 0.37 -12.19
C PRO A 105 -7.98 -0.35 -13.50
N PHE A 106 -8.53 0.11 -14.62
CA PHE A 106 -8.31 -0.47 -15.94
C PHE A 106 -7.29 0.29 -16.79
N SER A 107 -6.72 1.38 -16.26
CA SER A 107 -5.71 2.14 -16.97
C SER A 107 -4.46 1.29 -17.21
N ARG A 108 -3.96 1.32 -18.45
CA ARG A 108 -2.69 0.74 -18.85
C ARG A 108 -1.59 1.78 -19.04
N ALA A 109 -1.90 3.03 -18.71
CA ALA A 109 -0.94 4.13 -18.79
C ALA A 109 -0.02 4.22 -17.56
N TYR A 110 -0.26 3.39 -16.54
CA TYR A 110 0.47 3.40 -15.29
C TYR A 110 0.94 2.01 -14.92
N VAL A 111 2.09 1.91 -14.29
CA VAL A 111 2.57 0.68 -13.66
C VAL A 111 1.78 0.39 -12.37
N ARG A 112 1.97 -0.80 -11.82
CA ARG A 112 1.33 -1.25 -10.58
C ARG A 112 2.39 -1.80 -9.66
N HIS A 113 2.78 -1.03 -8.65
CA HIS A 113 3.78 -1.44 -7.67
C HIS A 113 3.22 -1.39 -6.26
N ILE A 114 2.90 -0.20 -5.73
CA ILE A 114 2.16 -0.06 -4.48
C ILE A 114 0.67 -0.28 -4.74
N LEU A 115 0.00 -0.91 -3.78
CA LEU A 115 -1.44 -1.15 -3.86
C LEU A 115 -2.21 0.19 -3.87
N GLY A 116 -3.40 0.19 -4.49
CA GLY A 116 -4.22 1.39 -4.59
C GLY A 116 -4.04 2.16 -5.90
N TRP A 117 -3.28 1.62 -6.87
CA TRP A 117 -2.96 2.28 -8.16
C TRP A 117 -2.28 3.63 -7.95
N TYR A 118 -1.31 3.62 -7.04
CA TYR A 118 -0.69 4.80 -6.44
C TYR A 118 -0.01 5.71 -7.47
N ALA A 119 0.53 5.15 -8.55
CA ALA A 119 1.07 5.88 -9.70
C ALA A 119 0.09 6.92 -10.29
N GLN A 120 -1.22 6.77 -10.08
CA GLN A 120 -2.21 7.71 -10.61
C GLN A 120 -2.46 8.94 -9.73
N LYS A 121 -1.78 9.04 -8.59
CA LYS A 121 -1.98 10.12 -7.62
C LYS A 121 -1.35 11.43 -8.07
N HIS A 122 -0.11 11.37 -8.56
CA HIS A 122 0.67 12.53 -8.96
C HIS A 122 1.80 12.10 -9.93
N PRO A 123 2.31 12.97 -10.81
CA PRO A 123 3.47 12.67 -11.66
C PRO A 123 4.71 12.19 -10.92
N ASP A 124 4.95 12.68 -9.71
CA ASP A 124 6.06 12.23 -8.86
C ASP A 124 5.87 10.78 -8.40
N GLU A 125 4.64 10.42 -8.02
CA GLU A 125 4.31 9.04 -7.65
C GLU A 125 4.40 8.10 -8.85
N ASP A 126 3.96 8.55 -10.02
CA ASP A 126 4.08 7.78 -11.26
C ASP A 126 5.54 7.50 -11.63
N PHE A 127 6.40 8.48 -11.43
CA PHE A 127 7.84 8.29 -11.59
C PHE A 127 8.39 7.28 -10.57
N ALA A 128 8.10 7.45 -9.28
CA ALA A 128 8.58 6.60 -8.20
C ALA A 128 8.11 5.13 -8.36
N GLU A 129 6.85 4.93 -8.70
CA GLU A 129 6.27 3.62 -9.01
C GLU A 129 6.95 2.98 -10.24
N THR A 130 7.16 3.76 -11.32
CA THR A 130 7.84 3.29 -12.53
C THR A 130 9.29 2.89 -12.24
N PHE A 131 10.00 3.70 -11.45
CA PHE A 131 11.35 3.39 -10.99
C PHE A 131 11.37 2.10 -10.16
N ALA A 132 10.43 1.93 -9.23
CA ALA A 132 10.38 0.76 -8.38
C ALA A 132 10.14 -0.53 -9.17
N VAL A 133 9.25 -0.52 -10.16
CA VAL A 133 9.04 -1.65 -11.08
C VAL A 133 10.31 -1.94 -11.88
N TRP A 134 10.95 -0.91 -12.44
CA TRP A 134 12.19 -1.03 -13.21
C TRP A 134 13.33 -1.60 -12.37
N LEU A 135 13.45 -1.17 -11.10
CA LEU A 135 14.50 -1.62 -10.18
C LEU A 135 14.31 -3.05 -9.71
N THR A 136 13.07 -3.54 -9.58
CA THR A 136 12.74 -4.84 -8.97
C THR A 136 13.35 -6.00 -9.78
N PRO A 137 14.29 -6.79 -9.23
CA PRO A 137 15.02 -7.80 -10.00
C PRO A 137 14.15 -8.97 -10.48
N THR A 138 13.07 -9.27 -9.75
CA THR A 138 12.17 -10.40 -10.03
C THR A 138 11.08 -10.08 -11.04
N VAL A 139 10.98 -8.83 -11.49
CA VAL A 139 9.98 -8.37 -12.46
C VAL A 139 10.61 -8.29 -13.85
N ASP A 140 10.14 -9.15 -14.76
CA ASP A 140 10.40 -8.96 -16.19
C ASP A 140 9.39 -7.96 -16.75
N TRP A 141 9.65 -6.67 -16.46
CA TRP A 141 8.74 -5.61 -16.83
C TRP A 141 8.51 -5.52 -18.37
N ARG A 142 9.46 -5.95 -19.20
CA ARG A 142 9.29 -5.97 -20.64
C ARG A 142 8.20 -6.97 -21.09
N THR A 143 8.11 -8.09 -20.41
CA THR A 143 7.04 -9.09 -20.65
C THR A 143 5.75 -8.68 -19.95
N GLU A 144 5.80 -8.25 -18.71
CA GLU A 144 4.63 -7.93 -17.88
C GLU A 144 3.82 -6.75 -18.44
N TYR A 145 4.52 -5.70 -18.88
CA TYR A 145 3.88 -4.49 -19.42
C TYR A 145 3.81 -4.47 -20.96
N ALA A 146 4.02 -5.61 -21.63
CA ALA A 146 3.91 -5.69 -23.10
C ALA A 146 2.52 -5.23 -23.56
N GLY A 147 2.50 -4.23 -24.45
CA GLY A 147 1.25 -3.66 -24.97
C GLY A 147 0.51 -2.71 -24.02
N TRP A 148 1.15 -2.30 -22.92
CA TRP A 148 0.67 -1.21 -22.07
C TRP A 148 1.33 0.11 -22.48
N ASP A 149 0.61 1.22 -22.34
CA ASP A 149 1.20 2.56 -22.54
C ASP A 149 2.32 2.85 -21.51
N ALA A 150 2.23 2.27 -20.31
CA ALA A 150 3.27 2.33 -19.27
C ALA A 150 4.63 1.79 -19.74
N MET A 151 4.68 0.97 -20.79
CA MET A 151 5.94 0.51 -21.39
C MET A 151 6.84 1.67 -21.81
N GLN A 152 6.26 2.75 -22.35
CA GLN A 152 7.03 3.93 -22.77
C GLN A 152 7.75 4.58 -21.59
N LYS A 153 7.09 4.63 -20.43
CA LYS A 153 7.69 5.16 -19.18
C LYS A 153 8.82 4.26 -18.68
N LEU A 154 8.64 2.95 -18.73
CA LEU A 154 9.67 1.97 -18.33
C LEU A 154 10.89 2.01 -19.27
N GLU A 155 10.67 2.16 -20.58
CA GLU A 155 11.75 2.34 -21.56
C GLU A 155 12.47 3.69 -21.36
N TRP A 156 11.73 4.75 -21.08
CA TRP A 156 12.28 6.04 -20.70
C TRP A 156 13.13 5.93 -19.44
N MET A 157 12.60 5.25 -18.41
CA MET A 157 13.30 5.00 -17.15
C MET A 157 14.63 4.25 -17.40
N ASP A 158 14.59 3.15 -18.15
CA ASP A 158 15.79 2.34 -18.46
C ASP A 158 16.88 3.18 -19.17
N ARG A 159 16.47 4.03 -20.11
CA ARG A 159 17.36 4.96 -20.82
C ARG A 159 17.95 6.01 -19.87
N VAL A 160 17.10 6.72 -19.11
CA VAL A 160 17.53 7.82 -18.24
C VAL A 160 18.39 7.31 -17.09
N MET A 161 18.06 6.15 -16.51
CA MET A 161 18.92 5.52 -15.50
C MET A 161 20.30 5.13 -16.07
N GLY A 162 20.36 4.74 -17.34
CA GLY A 162 21.62 4.55 -18.06
C GLY A 162 22.43 5.85 -18.19
N GLU A 163 21.76 6.98 -18.42
CA GLU A 163 22.41 8.31 -18.54
C GLU A 163 22.99 8.78 -17.20
N VAL A 164 22.29 8.58 -16.08
CA VAL A 164 22.77 8.98 -14.75
C VAL A 164 23.72 7.96 -14.10
N SER A 165 23.91 6.81 -14.76
CA SER A 165 24.81 5.77 -14.28
C SER A 165 26.22 6.31 -14.06
N GLY A 166 26.74 6.14 -12.84
CA GLY A 166 28.10 6.60 -12.45
C GLY A 166 28.26 8.12 -12.29
N LEU A 167 27.18 8.89 -12.46
CA LEU A 167 27.24 10.34 -12.21
C LEU A 167 27.15 10.64 -10.70
N THR A 168 27.66 11.81 -10.34
CA THR A 168 27.45 12.40 -9.02
C THR A 168 26.10 13.11 -8.99
N PRO A 169 25.31 12.98 -7.92
CA PRO A 169 24.06 13.72 -7.78
C PRO A 169 24.23 15.24 -7.90
N ASP A 170 23.25 15.90 -8.53
CA ASP A 170 23.18 17.37 -8.60
C ASP A 170 22.78 17.98 -7.26
N VAL A 171 21.91 17.27 -6.52
CA VAL A 171 21.48 17.65 -5.17
C VAL A 171 22.18 16.72 -4.18
N PRO A 172 23.06 17.23 -3.31
CA PRO A 172 23.69 16.41 -2.28
C PRO A 172 22.66 15.94 -1.26
N ALA A 173 22.90 14.79 -0.66
CA ALA A 173 22.10 14.36 0.48
C ALA A 173 22.19 15.41 1.61
N PRO A 174 21.07 15.72 2.28
CA PRO A 174 21.08 16.66 3.39
C PRO A 174 21.92 16.12 4.55
N THR A 175 22.41 17.04 5.38
CA THR A 175 23.12 16.69 6.63
C THR A 175 22.17 16.50 7.80
N ASP A 176 20.95 17.04 7.68
CA ASP A 176 19.93 16.99 8.71
C ASP A 176 18.74 16.17 8.23
N ASP A 177 18.22 15.35 9.12
CA ASP A 177 17.02 14.54 8.86
C ASP A 177 15.77 15.41 8.93
N ASP A 178 14.78 15.11 8.10
CA ASP A 178 13.46 15.75 8.18
C ASP A 178 12.55 14.95 9.13
N LEU A 179 12.01 15.64 10.16
CA LEU A 179 11.15 15.05 11.18
C LEU A 179 11.66 13.69 11.71
N PRO A 180 12.93 13.61 12.16
CA PRO A 180 13.44 12.35 12.68
C PRO A 180 12.73 11.97 13.98
N VAL A 181 12.63 10.67 14.26
CA VAL A 181 12.00 10.16 15.48
C VAL A 181 12.56 10.79 16.77
N THR A 182 13.81 11.23 16.75
CA THR A 182 14.46 11.91 17.88
C THR A 182 13.94 13.33 18.14
N ALA A 183 13.28 13.94 17.16
CA ALA A 183 12.63 15.25 17.27
C ALA A 183 11.12 15.16 17.55
N MET A 184 10.55 13.98 17.54
CA MET A 184 9.14 13.75 17.85
C MET A 184 8.90 13.92 19.36
N HIS A 185 7.81 14.61 19.70
CA HIS A 185 7.47 14.93 21.09
C HIS A 185 6.27 14.15 21.63
N TRP A 186 5.63 13.34 20.77
CA TRP A 186 4.51 12.47 21.16
C TRP A 186 5.00 11.08 21.58
N THR A 187 4.21 10.46 22.41
CA THR A 187 4.43 9.06 22.82
C THR A 187 3.93 8.09 21.75
N VAL A 188 4.38 6.83 21.80
CA VAL A 188 3.86 5.75 20.95
C VAL A 188 2.33 5.63 21.09
N GLY A 189 1.79 5.82 22.33
CA GLY A 189 0.34 5.79 22.54
C GLY A 189 -0.41 6.94 21.87
N GLU A 190 0.18 8.14 21.84
CA GLU A 190 -0.40 9.29 21.14
C GLU A 190 -0.32 9.11 19.60
N HIS A 191 0.76 8.54 19.09
CA HIS A 191 0.90 8.22 17.67
C HIS A 191 -0.26 7.35 17.15
N TYR A 192 -0.60 6.30 17.90
CA TYR A 192 -1.68 5.40 17.49
C TYR A 192 -3.08 5.90 17.87
N ALA A 193 -3.23 6.81 18.82
CA ALA A 193 -4.54 7.35 19.22
C ALA A 193 -5.18 8.20 18.12
N ASP A 194 -4.38 8.94 17.35
CA ASP A 194 -4.88 9.78 16.26
C ASP A 194 -5.37 8.96 15.05
N GLU A 195 -4.90 7.71 14.89
CA GLU A 195 -5.37 6.81 13.84
C GLU A 195 -6.76 6.21 14.15
N ASP A 196 -7.09 6.00 15.42
CA ASP A 196 -8.38 5.44 15.83
C ASP A 196 -9.56 6.40 15.58
N ASP A 197 -9.35 7.72 15.62
CA ASP A 197 -10.39 8.73 15.39
C ASP A 197 -10.73 8.93 13.88
N ALA A 198 -9.90 8.46 12.98
CA ALA A 198 -10.02 8.75 11.54
C ALA A 198 -10.96 7.82 10.78
N PHE A 199 -11.51 6.75 11.40
CA PHE A 199 -12.20 5.73 10.63
C PHE A 199 -13.63 5.39 11.09
N PRO A 200 -14.65 5.88 10.40
CA PRO A 200 -16.04 5.54 10.71
C PRO A 200 -16.44 4.22 10.03
N LEU A 201 -16.04 3.06 10.57
CA LEU A 201 -16.66 1.78 10.20
C LEU A 201 -18.18 1.81 10.47
N GLY A 202 -18.63 2.76 11.25
CA GLY A 202 -20.00 2.74 11.75
C GLY A 202 -20.23 1.52 12.66
N ASP A 203 -21.48 1.13 12.77
CA ASP A 203 -21.84 -0.06 13.56
C ASP A 203 -21.56 -1.34 12.76
N ALA A 204 -20.52 -2.09 13.13
CA ALA A 204 -20.12 -3.33 12.47
C ALA A 204 -21.22 -4.41 12.46
N ARG A 205 -22.26 -4.30 13.34
CA ARG A 205 -23.44 -5.17 13.35
C ARG A 205 -24.20 -5.14 12.04
N GLN A 206 -24.05 -4.12 11.23
CA GLN A 206 -24.63 -4.04 9.89
C GLN A 206 -24.23 -5.21 8.98
N PHE A 207 -23.09 -5.85 9.22
CA PHE A 207 -22.57 -6.97 8.42
C PHE A 207 -23.04 -8.35 8.91
N ASP A 208 -23.74 -8.44 10.04
CA ASP A 208 -24.15 -9.72 10.65
C ASP A 208 -24.97 -10.59 9.70
N GLY A 209 -25.90 -9.97 8.97
CA GLY A 209 -26.74 -10.67 7.99
C GLY A 209 -25.96 -11.27 6.82
N ASP A 210 -24.92 -10.57 6.36
CA ASP A 210 -24.08 -11.02 5.26
C ASP A 210 -23.09 -12.09 5.74
N LEU A 211 -22.53 -11.94 6.94
CA LEU A 211 -21.71 -12.97 7.56
C LEU A 211 -22.45 -14.30 7.71
N LEU A 212 -23.75 -14.27 8.09
CA LEU A 212 -24.61 -15.47 8.19
C LEU A 212 -24.96 -16.11 6.85
N ARG A 213 -24.68 -15.45 5.71
CA ARG A 213 -24.80 -16.04 4.36
C ARG A 213 -23.52 -16.73 3.94
N ILE A 214 -22.37 -16.19 4.36
CA ILE A 214 -21.03 -16.71 4.02
C ILE A 214 -20.66 -17.87 4.96
N PHE A 215 -21.02 -17.75 6.23
CA PHE A 215 -20.69 -18.68 7.29
C PHE A 215 -21.97 -19.28 7.91
N VAL A 216 -21.81 -20.35 8.66
CA VAL A 216 -22.91 -20.99 9.39
C VAL A 216 -22.70 -20.86 10.90
N ARG A 217 -23.74 -21.07 11.67
CA ARG A 217 -23.64 -21.11 13.13
C ARG A 217 -22.91 -22.38 13.60
N ALA A 218 -22.30 -22.33 14.77
CA ALA A 218 -21.62 -23.49 15.36
C ALA A 218 -22.54 -24.71 15.55
N SER A 219 -23.85 -24.50 15.74
CA SER A 219 -24.84 -25.58 15.80
C SER A 219 -24.90 -26.42 14.52
N ASP A 220 -24.65 -25.79 13.37
CA ASP A 220 -24.79 -26.41 12.05
C ASP A 220 -23.48 -27.04 11.54
N ALA A 221 -22.34 -26.60 12.09
CA ALA A 221 -21.03 -27.14 11.80
C ALA A 221 -20.13 -27.18 13.06
N PRO A 222 -20.46 -28.05 14.05
CA PRO A 222 -19.76 -28.04 15.36
C PRO A 222 -18.28 -28.38 15.29
N GLN A 223 -17.82 -29.06 14.24
CA GLN A 223 -16.41 -29.40 14.00
C GLN A 223 -15.77 -28.49 12.94
N GLY A 224 -16.51 -27.52 12.38
CA GLY A 224 -15.99 -26.58 11.40
C GLY A 224 -14.97 -25.63 12.02
N GLU A 225 -14.02 -25.17 11.20
CA GLU A 225 -13.10 -24.11 11.59
C GLU A 225 -13.88 -22.85 11.95
N THR A 226 -13.44 -22.10 12.98
CA THR A 226 -14.05 -20.82 13.32
C THR A 226 -13.86 -19.81 12.20
N ALA A 227 -14.91 -19.08 11.83
CA ALA A 227 -14.84 -18.03 10.81
C ALA A 227 -13.81 -16.95 11.16
N ALA A 228 -13.68 -16.63 12.46
CA ALA A 228 -12.65 -15.68 12.95
C ALA A 228 -11.22 -16.17 12.67
N ARG A 229 -10.95 -17.46 12.88
CA ARG A 229 -9.64 -18.04 12.57
C ARG A 229 -9.38 -18.09 11.06
N TYR A 230 -10.40 -18.45 10.30
CA TYR A 230 -10.33 -18.49 8.84
C TYR A 230 -10.00 -17.10 8.27
N LEU A 231 -10.72 -16.06 8.72
CA LEU A 231 -10.45 -14.67 8.32
C LEU A 231 -9.03 -14.23 8.69
N ALA A 232 -8.55 -14.58 9.88
CA ALA A 232 -7.17 -14.27 10.29
C ALA A 232 -6.12 -15.00 9.43
N ALA A 233 -6.36 -16.29 9.09
CA ALA A 233 -5.44 -17.06 8.26
C ALA A 233 -5.36 -16.56 6.82
N HIS A 234 -6.43 -15.98 6.28
CA HIS A 234 -6.52 -15.47 4.90
C HIS A 234 -6.43 -13.94 4.81
N GLU A 235 -6.14 -13.24 5.91
CA GLU A 235 -6.12 -11.77 5.95
C GLU A 235 -5.21 -11.19 4.87
N GLY A 236 -3.96 -11.63 4.77
CA GLY A 236 -3.01 -11.13 3.80
C GLY A 236 -3.47 -11.32 2.34
N GLU A 237 -4.05 -12.48 2.02
CA GLU A 237 -4.59 -12.75 0.67
C GLU A 237 -5.81 -11.85 0.37
N LEU A 238 -6.73 -11.71 1.31
CA LEU A 238 -7.91 -10.86 1.18
C LEU A 238 -7.52 -9.38 1.04
N VAL A 239 -6.59 -8.90 1.88
CA VAL A 239 -6.06 -7.53 1.78
C VAL A 239 -5.51 -7.26 0.38
N ASN A 240 -4.61 -8.13 -0.10
CA ASN A 240 -4.01 -7.95 -1.41
C ASN A 240 -5.06 -7.95 -2.54
N ARG A 241 -6.02 -8.88 -2.51
CA ARG A 241 -7.07 -8.97 -3.54
C ARG A 241 -7.99 -7.76 -3.52
N LEU A 242 -8.49 -7.39 -2.33
CA LEU A 242 -9.43 -6.29 -2.18
C LEU A 242 -8.77 -4.95 -2.52
N ALA A 243 -7.59 -4.67 -1.98
CA ALA A 243 -6.85 -3.44 -2.29
C ALA A 243 -6.53 -3.35 -3.79
N TYR A 244 -6.09 -4.46 -4.41
CA TYR A 244 -5.79 -4.50 -5.84
C TYR A 244 -6.99 -4.14 -6.72
N TRP A 245 -8.18 -4.72 -6.45
CA TRP A 245 -9.34 -4.50 -7.30
C TRP A 245 -10.12 -3.24 -6.98
N THR A 246 -10.09 -2.77 -5.75
CA THR A 246 -10.85 -1.59 -5.32
C THR A 246 -10.03 -0.30 -5.34
N GLY A 247 -8.70 -0.40 -5.29
CA GLY A 247 -7.80 0.74 -5.19
C GLY A 247 -7.85 1.43 -3.83
N GLU A 248 -8.37 0.77 -2.80
CA GLU A 248 -8.33 1.28 -1.43
C GLU A 248 -7.04 0.86 -0.73
N SER A 249 -6.64 1.63 0.28
CA SER A 249 -5.43 1.32 1.03
C SER A 249 -5.53 -0.01 1.78
N PRO A 250 -4.42 -0.75 1.91
CA PRO A 250 -4.40 -1.97 2.72
C PRO A 250 -4.88 -1.78 4.15
N GLY A 251 -4.60 -0.62 4.78
CA GLY A 251 -5.07 -0.29 6.13
C GLY A 251 -6.59 -0.28 6.25
N ILE A 252 -7.27 0.37 5.29
CA ILE A 252 -8.74 0.40 5.22
C ILE A 252 -9.32 -1.01 5.06
N VAL A 253 -8.71 -1.81 4.19
CA VAL A 253 -9.15 -3.20 3.99
C VAL A 253 -8.95 -4.04 5.25
N ARG A 254 -7.80 -3.93 5.92
CA ARG A 254 -7.54 -4.64 7.19
C ARG A 254 -8.56 -4.29 8.25
N MET A 255 -8.91 -3.03 8.37
CA MET A 255 -9.91 -2.57 9.32
C MET A 255 -11.28 -3.20 9.08
N LEU A 256 -11.72 -3.27 7.81
CA LEU A 256 -12.95 -4.01 7.48
C LEU A 256 -12.83 -5.48 7.89
N LEU A 257 -11.73 -6.15 7.52
CA LEU A 257 -11.54 -7.58 7.81
C LEU A 257 -11.50 -7.87 9.32
N ARG A 258 -10.91 -6.98 10.12
CA ARG A 258 -10.95 -7.07 11.59
C ARG A 258 -12.38 -7.01 12.11
N ALA A 259 -13.14 -6.01 11.68
CA ALA A 259 -14.52 -5.88 12.11
C ALA A 259 -15.36 -7.12 11.74
N LEU A 260 -15.18 -7.66 10.53
CA LEU A 260 -15.83 -8.90 10.12
C LEU A 260 -15.40 -10.09 10.97
N ARG A 261 -14.10 -10.19 11.29
CA ARG A 261 -13.54 -11.24 12.16
C ARG A 261 -14.13 -11.18 13.56
N ASP A 262 -14.18 -10.00 14.16
CA ASP A 262 -14.68 -9.81 15.51
C ASP A 262 -16.19 -10.14 15.57
N ARG A 263 -16.98 -9.67 14.60
CA ARG A 263 -18.39 -10.01 14.48
C ARG A 263 -18.63 -11.52 14.27
N ALA A 264 -17.81 -12.16 13.40
CA ALA A 264 -17.87 -13.60 13.19
C ALA A 264 -17.56 -14.39 14.48
N GLY A 265 -16.62 -13.89 15.30
CA GLY A 265 -16.31 -14.45 16.62
C GLY A 265 -17.45 -14.29 17.61
N GLU A 266 -18.04 -13.10 17.71
CA GLU A 266 -19.17 -12.84 18.61
C GLU A 266 -20.39 -13.74 18.31
N HIS A 267 -20.62 -14.05 17.03
CA HIS A 267 -21.69 -14.95 16.59
C HIS A 267 -21.32 -16.44 16.59
N ASP A 268 -20.10 -16.79 17.00
CA ASP A 268 -19.55 -18.17 16.96
C ASP A 268 -19.78 -18.85 15.60
N LEU A 269 -19.44 -18.12 14.52
CA LEU A 269 -19.62 -18.61 13.16
C LEU A 269 -18.53 -19.60 12.76
N ARG A 270 -18.90 -20.52 11.85
CA ARG A 270 -18.05 -21.59 11.33
C ARG A 270 -18.01 -21.58 9.80
N VAL A 271 -16.89 -22.04 9.27
CA VAL A 271 -16.77 -22.35 7.85
C VAL A 271 -17.53 -23.65 7.57
N ALA A 272 -18.43 -23.62 6.57
CA ALA A 272 -19.13 -24.77 6.07
C ALA A 272 -18.90 -24.92 4.57
N GLY A 273 -18.32 -26.02 4.15
CA GLY A 273 -18.08 -26.30 2.75
C GLY A 273 -16.63 -26.16 2.32
N LEU A 274 -16.40 -25.89 1.04
CA LEU A 274 -15.06 -25.78 0.47
C LEU A 274 -14.43 -24.44 0.82
N GLU A 275 -13.21 -24.46 1.31
CA GLU A 275 -12.40 -23.29 1.63
C GLU A 275 -12.36 -22.27 0.49
N ALA A 276 -12.11 -22.73 -0.74
CA ALA A 276 -12.07 -21.87 -1.93
C ALA A 276 -13.41 -21.16 -2.20
N ALA A 277 -14.55 -21.80 -1.93
CA ALA A 277 -15.85 -21.17 -2.10
C ALA A 277 -16.06 -20.04 -1.08
N THR A 278 -15.70 -20.27 0.18
CA THR A 278 -15.76 -19.25 1.23
C THR A 278 -14.87 -18.05 0.90
N LEU A 279 -13.66 -18.29 0.38
CA LEU A 279 -12.75 -17.23 -0.01
C LEU A 279 -13.30 -16.40 -1.19
N ILE A 280 -13.95 -17.05 -2.15
CA ILE A 280 -14.63 -16.36 -3.27
C ILE A 280 -15.76 -15.46 -2.74
N GLU A 281 -16.61 -15.98 -1.87
CA GLU A 281 -17.71 -15.20 -1.27
C GLU A 281 -17.18 -14.01 -0.45
N LEU A 282 -16.15 -14.20 0.37
CA LEU A 282 -15.52 -13.13 1.13
C LEU A 282 -14.89 -12.08 0.21
N THR A 283 -14.23 -12.50 -0.88
CA THR A 283 -13.65 -11.57 -1.84
C THR A 283 -14.73 -10.78 -2.56
N ALA A 284 -15.82 -11.42 -2.99
CA ALA A 284 -16.93 -10.75 -3.66
C ALA A 284 -17.64 -9.76 -2.72
N PHE A 285 -17.94 -10.20 -1.49
CA PHE A 285 -18.55 -9.36 -0.45
C PHE A 285 -17.64 -8.18 -0.08
N GLY A 286 -16.38 -8.44 0.26
CA GLY A 286 -15.42 -7.42 0.61
C GLY A 286 -15.22 -6.40 -0.52
N THR A 287 -15.16 -6.86 -1.78
CA THR A 287 -15.08 -5.95 -2.94
C THR A 287 -16.31 -5.04 -3.01
N ALA A 288 -17.52 -5.58 -2.84
CA ALA A 288 -18.74 -4.78 -2.86
C ALA A 288 -18.77 -3.73 -1.73
N VAL A 289 -18.38 -4.11 -0.52
CA VAL A 289 -18.30 -3.22 0.64
C VAL A 289 -17.26 -2.11 0.40
N MET A 290 -16.06 -2.47 -0.06
CA MET A 290 -14.99 -1.51 -0.33
C MET A 290 -15.36 -0.55 -1.48
N MET A 291 -16.00 -1.04 -2.55
CA MET A 291 -16.49 -0.18 -3.63
C MET A 291 -17.58 0.77 -3.14
N HIS A 292 -18.49 0.29 -2.30
CA HIS A 292 -19.49 1.15 -1.67
C HIS A 292 -18.83 2.23 -0.82
N TRP A 293 -17.87 1.86 0.02
CA TRP A 293 -17.05 2.80 0.79
C TRP A 293 -16.39 3.85 -0.10
N ARG A 294 -15.75 3.42 -1.19
CA ARG A 294 -15.05 4.31 -2.11
C ARG A 294 -15.94 5.42 -2.67
N TYR A 295 -17.19 5.07 -3.00
CA TYR A 295 -18.14 6.03 -3.59
C TYR A 295 -18.90 6.86 -2.55
N THR A 296 -19.19 6.30 -1.39
CA THR A 296 -20.07 6.94 -0.40
C THR A 296 -19.34 7.47 0.83
N ARG A 297 -18.11 7.00 1.04
CA ARG A 297 -17.35 7.21 2.28
C ARG A 297 -18.10 6.75 3.53
N ALA A 298 -18.93 5.74 3.37
CA ALA A 298 -19.65 5.08 4.46
C ALA A 298 -19.66 3.57 4.24
N PHE A 299 -19.38 2.80 5.27
CA PHE A 299 -19.65 1.36 5.27
C PHE A 299 -21.12 1.16 5.59
N ARG A 300 -21.90 0.69 4.63
CA ARG A 300 -23.32 0.32 4.84
C ARG A 300 -23.53 -1.08 4.29
N SER A 301 -24.24 -1.91 5.04
CA SER A 301 -24.78 -3.17 4.52
C SER A 301 -25.83 -2.88 3.45
N THR A 302 -25.85 -3.69 2.41
CA THR A 302 -26.81 -3.60 1.30
C THR A 302 -28.26 -3.97 1.71
N HIS A 303 -28.52 -4.30 2.99
CA HIS A 303 -29.79 -4.86 3.45
C HIS A 303 -30.61 -3.96 4.37
N HIS A 304 -30.34 -2.66 4.49
CA HIS A 304 -31.09 -1.78 5.39
C HIS A 304 -31.98 -0.76 4.68
N GLU A 305 -32.53 -1.09 3.52
CA GLU A 305 -33.65 -0.35 2.94
C GLU A 305 -34.81 -1.29 2.63
N ALA A 306 -35.51 -1.71 3.68
CA ALA A 306 -36.88 -2.16 3.59
C ALA A 306 -37.52 -2.09 4.98
N SER A 307 -37.98 -0.90 5.35
CA SER A 307 -39.14 -0.80 6.26
C SER A 307 -39.90 0.46 5.86
N PRO A 308 -41.24 0.31 5.70
CA PRO A 308 -42.13 1.28 5.10
C PRO A 308 -42.36 2.52 5.94
#